data_aaeb7890f95320d0ddc024ec8633c349
#
_entry.id   aaeb7890f95320d0ddc024ec8633c349
#
_cell.length_a   1.000
_cell.length_b   1.000
_cell.length_c   1.000
_cell.angle_alpha   90.00
_cell.angle_beta   90.00
_cell.angle_gamma   90.00
#
_symmetry.space_group_name_H-M   'P 1'
#
loop_
_entity.id
_entity.type
_entity.pdbx_description
1 polymer ?
#
loop_
_entity_poly.entity_id
_entity_poly.type
_entity_poly.pdbx_seq_one_letter_code
_entity_poly.pdbx_strand_id
1 'polypeptide(L)'
;SAASDVYKRQELARQKQGEHRKFLAQLKKKAPKNLDKIVQQVHNEVFQEIDCTQCANCCKTLGPDFTEQDITRIAKHFRMKLPAFEEMYLQVDEDGDKVFKSMPCPFLGPDNLCDIYDVRPKACAAFPHTDRKKIYQINHLTIKNTLFCPAAYLFVEKLKDRI
;
A
#
# COMPACT_ATOMS: atom_id res chain seq x y z
N SER A 1 -5.42 -21.06 3.33
CA SER A 1 -6.13 -20.12 2.43
C SER A 1 -5.37 -18.80 2.36
N ALA A 2 -5.63 -18.01 1.33
CA ALA A 2 -5.02 -16.69 1.18
C ALA A 2 -5.22 -15.80 2.42
N ALA A 3 -6.40 -15.83 3.03
CA ALA A 3 -6.70 -15.11 4.27
C ALA A 3 -5.84 -15.59 5.46
N SER A 4 -5.61 -16.90 5.60
CA SER A 4 -4.75 -17.43 6.65
C SER A 4 -3.29 -17.05 6.44
N ASP A 5 -2.82 -16.94 5.20
CA ASP A 5 -1.46 -16.53 4.86
C ASP A 5 -1.24 -15.04 5.14
N VAL A 6 -2.23 -14.20 4.86
CA VAL A 6 -2.20 -12.77 5.23
C VAL A 6 -2.08 -12.63 6.75
N TYR A 7 -2.91 -13.34 7.51
CA TYR A 7 -2.89 -13.30 8.97
C TYR A 7 -1.53 -13.73 9.56
N LYS A 8 -0.98 -14.83 9.06
CA LYS A 8 0.35 -15.32 9.49
C LYS A 8 1.45 -14.29 9.23
N ARG A 9 1.43 -13.65 8.07
CA ARG A 9 2.43 -12.63 7.72
C ARG A 9 2.27 -11.35 8.54
N GLN A 10 1.06 -10.96 8.88
CA GLN A 10 0.80 -9.86 9.80
C GLN A 10 1.37 -10.15 11.20
N GLU A 11 1.18 -11.35 11.71
CA GLU A 11 1.73 -11.77 13.00
C GLU A 11 3.26 -11.77 12.98
N LEU A 12 3.87 -12.35 11.93
CA LEU A 12 5.32 -12.29 11.73
C LEU A 12 5.85 -10.86 11.63
N ALA A 13 5.13 -9.97 10.95
CA ALA A 13 5.50 -8.57 10.85
C ALA A 13 5.49 -7.86 12.21
N ARG A 14 4.52 -8.15 13.06
CA ARG A 14 4.50 -7.63 14.44
C ARG A 14 5.70 -8.12 15.24
N GLN A 15 6.00 -9.41 15.19
CA GLN A 15 7.12 -10.02 15.90
C GLN A 15 8.47 -9.46 15.42
N LYS A 16 8.61 -9.20 14.14
CA LYS A 16 9.84 -8.71 13.51
C LYS A 16 9.94 -7.18 13.40
N GLN A 17 8.98 -6.44 13.92
CA GLN A 17 8.95 -4.98 13.78
C GLN A 17 10.22 -4.30 14.29
N GLY A 18 10.75 -4.74 15.44
CA GLY A 18 12.00 -4.22 15.98
C GLY A 18 13.20 -4.48 15.09
N GLU A 19 13.30 -5.70 14.53
CA GLU A 19 14.33 -6.09 13.57
C GLU A 19 14.23 -5.25 12.28
N HIS A 20 13.03 -5.07 11.74
CA HIS A 20 12.81 -4.25 10.55
C HIS A 20 13.19 -2.78 10.78
N ARG A 21 12.83 -2.21 11.92
CA ARG A 21 13.22 -0.83 12.29
C ARG A 21 14.72 -0.68 12.33
N LYS A 22 15.43 -1.62 12.97
CA LYS A 22 16.87 -1.61 13.07
C LYS A 22 17.53 -1.70 11.70
N PHE A 23 17.08 -2.62 10.87
CA PHE A 23 17.58 -2.79 9.50
C PHE A 23 17.39 -1.52 8.65
N LEU A 24 16.18 -0.97 8.62
CA LEU A 24 15.88 0.23 7.83
C LEU A 24 16.61 1.48 8.34
N ALA A 25 16.83 1.58 9.65
CA ALA A 25 17.64 2.65 10.23
C ALA A 25 19.12 2.55 9.81
N GLN A 26 19.67 1.35 9.77
CA GLN A 26 21.03 1.10 9.27
C GLN A 26 21.13 1.42 7.77
N LEU A 27 20.12 1.04 6.99
CA LEU A 27 20.05 1.33 5.57
C LEU A 27 20.04 2.84 5.30
N LYS A 28 19.35 3.63 6.13
CA LYS A 28 19.36 5.09 6.05
C LYS A 28 20.74 5.68 6.32
N LYS A 29 21.50 5.10 7.26
CA LYS A 29 22.85 5.56 7.61
C LYS A 29 23.90 5.18 6.56
N LYS A 30 23.77 4.01 5.98
CA LYS A 30 24.77 3.45 5.05
C LYS A 30 24.09 2.69 3.90
N ALA A 31 23.46 3.43 3.01
CA ALA A 31 22.83 2.85 1.83
C ALA A 31 23.90 2.43 0.80
N PRO A 32 23.76 1.21 0.20
CA PRO A 32 24.58 0.84 -0.95
C PRO A 32 24.39 1.81 -2.13
N LYS A 33 25.44 2.01 -2.93
CA LYS A 33 25.35 2.90 -4.12
C LYS A 33 24.30 2.45 -5.14
N ASN A 34 24.07 1.14 -5.22
CA ASN A 34 23.10 0.52 -6.14
C ASN A 34 21.77 0.19 -5.47
N LEU A 35 21.44 0.83 -4.33
CA LEU A 35 20.24 0.53 -3.56
C LEU A 35 18.96 0.56 -4.39
N ASP A 36 18.76 1.61 -5.18
CA ASP A 36 17.53 1.75 -5.98
C ASP A 36 17.35 0.62 -7.00
N LYS A 37 18.45 0.10 -7.54
CA LYS A 37 18.43 -1.07 -8.42
C LYS A 37 18.02 -2.34 -7.67
N ILE A 38 18.60 -2.55 -6.49
CA ILE A 38 18.24 -3.70 -5.62
C ILE A 38 16.77 -3.62 -5.22
N VAL A 39 16.31 -2.45 -4.80
CA VAL A 39 14.90 -2.19 -4.45
C VAL A 39 13.97 -2.56 -5.60
N GLN A 40 14.27 -2.12 -6.82
CA GLN A 40 13.44 -2.44 -7.98
C GLN A 40 13.42 -3.93 -8.30
N GLN A 41 14.54 -4.61 -8.18
CA GLN A 41 14.63 -6.07 -8.38
C GLN A 41 13.79 -6.82 -7.35
N VAL A 42 13.91 -6.45 -6.08
CA VAL A 42 13.16 -7.08 -4.98
C VAL A 42 11.66 -6.80 -5.14
N HIS A 43 11.28 -5.57 -5.50
CA HIS A 43 9.88 -5.23 -5.80
C HIS A 43 9.30 -6.15 -6.87
N ASN A 44 9.98 -6.29 -8.00
CA ASN A 44 9.52 -7.14 -9.10
C ASN A 44 9.36 -8.60 -8.67
N GLU A 45 10.32 -9.15 -7.92
CA GLU A 45 10.25 -10.52 -7.41
C GLU A 45 9.06 -10.73 -6.46
N VAL A 46 8.84 -9.79 -5.54
CA VAL A 46 7.72 -9.86 -4.60
C VAL A 46 6.39 -9.91 -5.35
N PHE A 47 6.20 -9.08 -6.36
CA PHE A 47 4.94 -9.05 -7.10
C PHE A 47 4.80 -10.15 -8.15
N GLN A 48 5.83 -10.95 -8.38
CA GLN A 48 5.71 -12.25 -9.05
C GLN A 48 5.16 -13.34 -8.12
N GLU A 49 5.42 -13.23 -6.81
CA GLU A 49 4.96 -14.20 -5.80
C GLU A 49 3.60 -13.83 -5.18
N ILE A 50 3.32 -12.52 -5.06
CA ILE A 50 2.12 -12.00 -4.39
C ILE A 50 1.13 -11.45 -5.42
N ASP A 51 -0.05 -12.03 -5.42
CA ASP A 51 -1.19 -11.52 -6.18
C ASP A 51 -2.12 -10.74 -5.25
N CYS A 52 -2.23 -9.43 -5.48
CA CYS A 52 -3.09 -8.55 -4.67
C CYS A 52 -4.56 -8.95 -4.71
N THR A 53 -5.04 -9.55 -5.80
CA THR A 53 -6.43 -10.00 -5.93
C THR A 53 -6.75 -11.18 -5.00
N GLN A 54 -5.74 -11.96 -4.62
CA GLN A 54 -5.89 -13.02 -3.62
C GLN A 54 -5.94 -12.48 -2.19
N CYS A 55 -5.43 -11.28 -1.95
CA CYS A 55 -5.31 -10.67 -0.63
C CYS A 55 -6.36 -9.59 -0.38
N ALA A 56 -6.37 -8.54 -1.17
CA ALA A 56 -7.20 -7.33 -1.08
C ALA A 56 -7.26 -6.68 0.32
N ASN A 57 -6.30 -6.96 1.21
CA ASN A 57 -6.37 -6.50 2.60
C ASN A 57 -6.35 -4.98 2.73
N CYS A 58 -5.55 -4.27 1.93
CA CYS A 58 -5.51 -2.82 1.93
C CYS A 58 -6.86 -2.20 1.51
N CYS A 59 -7.55 -2.81 0.55
CA CYS A 59 -8.90 -2.40 0.13
C CYS A 59 -9.95 -2.69 1.20
N LYS A 60 -9.71 -3.67 2.06
CA LYS A 60 -10.63 -4.03 3.15
C LYS A 60 -10.43 -3.20 4.41
N THR A 61 -9.22 -2.69 4.65
CA THR A 61 -8.84 -2.14 5.97
C THR A 61 -8.25 -0.74 5.96
N LEU A 62 -7.48 -0.34 4.94
CA LEU A 62 -6.75 0.94 4.97
C LEU A 62 -7.46 2.07 4.22
N GLY A 63 -7.85 1.81 2.98
CA GLY A 63 -8.33 2.86 2.09
C GLY A 63 -7.25 3.89 1.70
N PRO A 64 -7.50 4.67 0.66
CA PRO A 64 -6.62 5.72 0.19
C PRO A 64 -6.96 7.10 0.75
N ASP A 65 -5.96 7.99 0.74
CA ASP A 65 -6.19 9.43 0.70
C ASP A 65 -6.47 9.86 -0.74
N PHE A 66 -7.38 10.80 -0.93
CA PHE A 66 -7.78 11.30 -2.25
C PHE A 66 -7.21 12.67 -2.52
N THR A 67 -6.53 12.83 -3.66
CA THR A 67 -6.19 14.14 -4.22
C THR A 67 -7.40 14.71 -4.97
N GLU A 68 -7.40 16.03 -5.22
CA GLU A 68 -8.44 16.65 -6.05
C GLU A 68 -8.48 16.08 -7.47
N GLN A 69 -7.31 15.73 -8.03
CA GLN A 69 -7.21 15.07 -9.32
C GLN A 69 -7.84 13.69 -9.32
N ASP A 70 -7.65 12.93 -8.23
CA ASP A 70 -8.28 11.61 -8.07
C ASP A 70 -9.79 11.74 -8.07
N ILE A 71 -10.34 12.67 -7.28
CA ILE A 71 -11.78 12.90 -7.16
C ILE A 71 -12.38 13.30 -8.51
N THR A 72 -11.74 14.23 -9.22
CA THR A 72 -12.17 14.68 -10.55
C THR A 72 -12.19 13.52 -11.54
N ARG A 73 -11.15 12.71 -11.57
CA ARG A 73 -11.03 11.57 -12.49
C ARG A 73 -12.07 10.49 -12.21
N ILE A 74 -12.28 10.14 -10.94
CA ILE A 74 -13.21 9.09 -10.54
C ILE A 74 -14.67 9.56 -10.71
N ALA A 75 -14.97 10.79 -10.32
CA ALA A 75 -16.30 11.37 -10.54
C ALA A 75 -16.67 11.38 -12.02
N LYS A 76 -15.73 11.77 -12.89
CA LYS A 76 -15.92 11.71 -14.35
C LYS A 76 -16.19 10.29 -14.85
N HIS A 77 -15.47 9.32 -14.33
CA HIS A 77 -15.68 7.89 -14.66
C HIS A 77 -17.12 7.45 -14.37
N PHE A 78 -17.67 7.87 -13.24
CA PHE A 78 -19.06 7.58 -12.86
C PHE A 78 -20.09 8.57 -13.45
N ARG A 79 -19.65 9.55 -14.23
CA ARG A 79 -20.52 10.63 -14.75
C ARG A 79 -21.26 11.37 -13.64
N MET A 80 -20.58 11.55 -12.51
CA MET A 80 -21.09 12.28 -11.35
C MET A 80 -20.48 13.68 -11.27
N LYS A 81 -21.24 14.63 -10.73
CA LYS A 81 -20.69 15.94 -10.33
C LYS A 81 -19.80 15.74 -9.09
N LEU A 82 -18.72 16.53 -9.01
CA LEU A 82 -17.75 16.47 -7.90
C LEU A 82 -18.41 16.51 -6.51
N PRO A 83 -19.31 17.50 -6.22
CA PRO A 83 -19.94 17.54 -4.89
C PRO A 83 -20.78 16.31 -4.58
N ALA A 84 -21.45 15.74 -5.57
CA ALA A 84 -22.26 14.53 -5.40
C ALA A 84 -21.40 13.31 -5.09
N PHE A 85 -20.24 13.17 -5.77
CA PHE A 85 -19.29 12.10 -5.48
C PHE A 85 -18.72 12.23 -4.06
N GLU A 86 -18.27 13.43 -3.68
CA GLU A 86 -17.72 13.68 -2.34
C GLU A 86 -18.76 13.38 -1.25
N GLU A 87 -19.97 13.87 -1.40
CA GLU A 87 -21.06 13.63 -0.44
C GLU A 87 -21.37 12.14 -0.30
N MET A 88 -21.39 11.40 -1.39
CA MET A 88 -21.74 9.97 -1.40
C MET A 88 -20.65 9.09 -0.77
N TYR A 89 -19.38 9.35 -1.05
CA TYR A 89 -18.29 8.42 -0.77
C TYR A 89 -17.24 8.91 0.24
N LEU A 90 -17.05 10.22 0.37
CA LEU A 90 -15.91 10.78 1.08
C LEU A 90 -16.29 11.50 2.36
N GLN A 91 -15.32 11.57 3.26
CA GLN A 91 -15.31 12.43 4.44
C GLN A 91 -13.92 13.03 4.61
N VAL A 92 -13.82 14.06 5.44
CA VAL A 92 -12.55 14.63 5.87
C VAL A 92 -12.16 14.00 7.20
N ASP A 93 -10.95 13.47 7.29
CA ASP A 93 -10.44 12.86 8.51
C ASP A 93 -9.84 13.89 9.49
N GLU A 94 -9.25 13.43 10.58
CA GLU A 94 -8.65 14.28 11.62
C GLU A 94 -7.47 15.10 11.10
N ASP A 95 -6.75 14.61 10.08
CA ASP A 95 -5.60 15.27 9.47
C ASP A 95 -6.00 16.25 8.35
N GLY A 96 -7.28 16.32 8.02
CA GLY A 96 -7.80 17.16 6.94
C GLY A 96 -7.79 16.49 5.58
N ASP A 97 -7.48 15.21 5.50
CA ASP A 97 -7.43 14.45 4.26
C ASP A 97 -8.81 13.92 3.89
N LYS A 98 -9.09 13.88 2.57
CA LYS A 98 -10.30 13.26 2.05
C LYS A 98 -10.10 11.75 1.95
N VAL A 99 -10.93 11.00 2.63
CA VAL A 99 -10.89 9.53 2.71
C VAL A 99 -12.29 8.95 2.52
N PHE A 100 -12.40 7.63 2.31
CA PHE A 100 -13.72 6.98 2.29
C PHE A 100 -14.45 7.14 3.63
N LYS A 101 -15.77 7.26 3.58
CA LYS A 101 -16.63 7.32 4.77
C LYS A 101 -16.55 6.07 5.62
N SER A 102 -16.34 4.92 4.99
CA SER A 102 -16.28 3.62 5.65
C SER A 102 -15.47 2.62 4.83
N MET A 103 -14.96 1.61 5.51
CA MET A 103 -14.30 0.46 4.91
C MET A 103 -15.16 -0.80 5.13
N PRO A 104 -15.09 -1.80 4.28
CA PRO A 104 -14.23 -1.96 3.08
C PRO A 104 -14.47 -0.92 1.99
N CYS A 105 -13.47 -0.77 1.09
CA CYS A 105 -13.59 0.12 -0.07
C CYS A 105 -14.89 -0.16 -0.84
N PRO A 106 -15.71 0.89 -1.12
CA PRO A 106 -17.00 0.70 -1.82
C PRO A 106 -16.85 0.20 -3.26
N PHE A 107 -15.65 0.30 -3.83
CA PHE A 107 -15.33 -0.14 -5.19
C PHE A 107 -14.63 -1.50 -5.26
N LEU A 108 -14.50 -2.17 -4.12
CA LEU A 108 -13.99 -3.54 -4.07
C LEU A 108 -15.11 -4.51 -4.41
N GLY A 109 -14.98 -5.23 -5.52
CA GLY A 109 -15.91 -6.27 -5.91
C GLY A 109 -15.81 -7.53 -5.05
N PRO A 110 -16.80 -8.43 -5.12
CA PRO A 110 -16.83 -9.68 -4.35
C PRO A 110 -15.72 -10.65 -4.76
N ASP A 111 -15.14 -10.47 -5.94
CA ASP A 111 -14.01 -11.21 -6.50
C ASP A 111 -12.64 -10.64 -6.10
N ASN A 112 -12.59 -9.66 -5.18
CA ASN A 112 -11.41 -8.89 -4.78
C ASN A 112 -10.81 -8.00 -5.91
N LEU A 113 -11.52 -7.79 -6.99
CA LEU A 113 -11.11 -6.88 -8.05
C LEU A 113 -11.61 -5.46 -7.77
N CYS A 114 -10.83 -4.49 -8.21
CA CYS A 114 -11.17 -3.07 -8.09
C CYS A 114 -12.01 -2.62 -9.26
N ASP A 115 -13.25 -2.17 -9.00
CA ASP A 115 -14.18 -1.69 -10.03
C ASP A 115 -13.71 -0.40 -10.71
N ILE A 116 -12.80 0.33 -10.06
CA ILE A 116 -12.21 1.57 -10.59
C ILE A 116 -10.70 1.44 -10.85
N TYR A 117 -10.23 0.23 -11.13
CA TYR A 117 -8.79 -0.05 -11.25
C TYR A 117 -8.06 0.94 -12.18
N ASP A 118 -8.62 1.22 -13.37
CA ASP A 118 -8.00 2.10 -14.37
C ASP A 118 -7.97 3.57 -13.95
N VAL A 119 -8.85 3.98 -13.05
CA VAL A 119 -8.94 5.36 -12.54
C VAL A 119 -8.68 5.45 -11.04
N ARG A 120 -8.12 4.39 -10.46
CA ARG A 120 -7.89 4.30 -9.01
C ARG A 120 -7.10 5.47 -8.46
N PRO A 121 -7.28 5.81 -7.17
CA PRO A 121 -6.51 6.86 -6.51
C PRO A 121 -5.00 6.62 -6.63
N LYS A 122 -4.25 7.71 -6.72
CA LYS A 122 -2.78 7.67 -6.75
C LYS A 122 -2.20 6.89 -5.56
N ALA A 123 -2.78 7.05 -4.38
CA ALA A 123 -2.38 6.30 -3.18
C ALA A 123 -2.51 4.79 -3.38
N CYS A 124 -3.61 4.32 -3.99
CA CYS A 124 -3.79 2.91 -4.32
C CYS A 124 -2.80 2.40 -5.35
N ALA A 125 -2.51 3.19 -6.37
CA ALA A 125 -1.55 2.82 -7.42
C ALA A 125 -0.11 2.72 -6.89
N ALA A 126 0.26 3.56 -5.94
CA ALA A 126 1.60 3.60 -5.35
C ALA A 126 1.80 2.62 -4.18
N PHE A 127 0.73 2.21 -3.51
CA PHE A 127 0.81 1.30 -2.36
C PHE A 127 1.38 -0.07 -2.77
N PRO A 128 2.28 -0.69 -2.02
CA PRO A 128 2.82 -0.31 -0.72
C PRO A 128 4.13 0.49 -0.75
N HIS A 129 4.42 1.20 -1.81
CA HIS A 129 5.58 2.07 -2.01
C HIS A 129 6.93 1.34 -2.00
N THR A 130 6.95 0.09 -2.45
CA THR A 130 8.17 -0.75 -2.47
C THR A 130 9.04 -0.57 -3.71
N ASP A 131 8.64 0.24 -4.67
CA ASP A 131 9.39 0.58 -5.89
C ASP A 131 10.03 1.99 -5.84
N ARG A 132 9.96 2.64 -4.68
CA ARG A 132 10.43 4.03 -4.51
C ARG A 132 11.94 4.14 -4.48
N LYS A 133 12.49 5.11 -5.22
CA LYS A 133 13.89 5.53 -5.07
C LYS A 133 14.15 6.08 -3.67
N LYS A 134 15.35 5.84 -3.15
CA LYS A 134 15.75 6.25 -1.79
C LYS A 134 14.71 5.80 -0.74
N ILE A 135 14.36 4.53 -0.78
CA ILE A 135 13.32 3.90 0.07
C ILE A 135 13.48 4.26 1.56
N TYR A 136 14.71 4.48 2.03
CA TYR A 136 15.00 4.84 3.42
C TYR A 136 14.39 6.17 3.87
N GLN A 137 13.92 7.01 2.95
CA GLN A 137 13.23 8.27 3.29
C GLN A 137 11.84 8.03 3.88
N ILE A 138 11.27 6.86 3.65
CA ILE A 138 9.92 6.49 4.11
C ILE A 138 9.93 5.31 5.08
N ASN A 139 10.98 5.12 5.85
CA ASN A 139 11.13 3.97 6.75
C ASN A 139 9.92 3.75 7.65
N HIS A 140 9.35 4.82 8.24
CA HIS A 140 8.18 4.72 9.11
C HIS A 140 6.95 4.19 8.36
N LEU A 141 6.77 4.62 7.11
CA LEU A 141 5.67 4.15 6.26
C LEU A 141 5.90 2.69 5.84
N THR A 142 7.13 2.34 5.46
CA THR A 142 7.50 0.97 5.11
C THR A 142 7.18 0.01 6.26
N ILE A 143 7.57 0.36 7.48
CA ILE A 143 7.28 -0.44 8.67
C ILE A 143 5.78 -0.57 8.91
N LYS A 144 5.05 0.54 8.83
CA LYS A 144 3.58 0.52 8.95
C LYS A 144 2.95 -0.42 7.91
N ASN A 145 3.40 -0.32 6.67
CA ASN A 145 2.86 -1.13 5.58
C ASN A 145 3.13 -2.63 5.75
N THR A 146 4.22 -3.03 6.40
CA THR A 146 4.47 -4.46 6.70
C THR A 146 3.40 -5.08 7.59
N LEU A 147 2.71 -4.28 8.40
CA LEU A 147 1.65 -4.76 9.30
C LEU A 147 0.32 -5.04 8.58
N PHE A 148 0.13 -4.48 7.39
CA PHE A 148 -1.11 -4.58 6.62
C PHE A 148 -0.95 -5.32 5.30
N CYS A 149 0.25 -5.23 4.70
CA CYS A 149 0.51 -5.73 3.36
C CYS A 149 1.53 -6.87 3.37
N PRO A 150 1.14 -8.09 2.99
CA PRO A 150 2.06 -9.22 2.86
C PRO A 150 3.21 -8.94 1.89
N ALA A 151 2.97 -8.19 0.82
CA ALA A 151 4.01 -7.81 -0.12
C ALA A 151 5.05 -6.88 0.51
N ALA A 152 4.63 -5.91 1.33
CA ALA A 152 5.54 -5.04 2.06
C ALA A 152 6.41 -5.83 3.06
N TYR A 153 5.81 -6.77 3.77
CA TYR A 153 6.55 -7.67 4.67
C TYR A 153 7.61 -8.48 3.91
N LEU A 154 7.20 -9.16 2.86
CA LEU A 154 8.11 -9.98 2.04
C LEU A 154 9.21 -9.13 1.40
N PHE A 155 8.88 -7.91 0.97
CA PHE A 155 9.84 -6.96 0.43
C PHE A 155 10.96 -6.65 1.44
N VAL A 156 10.62 -6.31 2.68
CA VAL A 156 11.62 -6.01 3.71
C VAL A 156 12.49 -7.24 4.01
N GLU A 157 11.89 -8.42 4.13
CA GLU A 157 12.62 -9.67 4.36
C GLU A 157 13.60 -9.98 3.22
N LYS A 158 13.16 -9.89 1.96
CA LYS A 158 14.06 -10.10 0.81
C LYS A 158 15.14 -9.03 0.70
N LEU A 159 14.81 -7.78 1.02
CA LEU A 159 15.79 -6.69 1.01
C LEU A 159 16.90 -6.91 2.03
N LYS A 160 16.55 -7.38 3.24
CA LYS A 160 17.52 -7.77 4.28
C LYS A 160 18.50 -8.83 3.79
N ASP A 161 18.03 -9.82 3.05
CA ASP A 161 18.84 -10.92 2.54
C ASP A 161 19.83 -10.48 1.44
N ARG A 162 19.63 -9.31 0.85
CA ARG A 162 20.41 -8.79 -0.28
C ARG A 162 21.39 -7.67 0.05
N ILE A 163 21.35 -7.18 1.27
CA ILE A 163 22.18 -6.02 1.68
C ILE A 163 23.11 -6.39 2.83
#